data_0db75af7dfe6cca091ea4f7d56f22ce2
#
_entry.id   0db75af7dfe6cca091ea4f7d56f22ce2
#
_cell.length_a   1.000
_cell.length_b   1.000
_cell.length_c   1.000
_cell.angle_alpha   90.00
_cell.angle_beta   90.00
_cell.angle_gamma   90.00
#
_symmetry.space_group_name_H-M   'P 1'
#
loop_
_entity.id
_entity.type
_entity.pdbx_description
1 polymer ?
#
loop_
_entity_poly.entity_id
_entity_poly.type
_entity_poly.pdbx_seq_one_letter_code
_entity_poly.pdbx_strand_id
1 'polypeptide(L)'
;AWASAREAGTPIVATAQAGELDAALRAAEGEGITLAVVDAPPHAAPAAGQIARRSELVLIPVRPSAFDLAAVPAAVEIVTAAKVRGAFVLSACPFRAPEIGETRAALEAYGLPIVPGEITDRRAFARAVTTGSAVTEFEAEGKAAEEIRALWAWIKNTLERK
;
A
#
# COMPACT_ATOMS: atom_id res chain seq x y z
N ALA A 1 13.50 9.34 4.54
CA ALA A 1 13.80 10.21 3.38
C ALA A 1 12.61 11.11 3.03
N TRP A 2 11.46 10.55 2.58
CA TRP A 2 10.31 11.38 2.16
C TRP A 2 9.80 12.32 3.26
N ALA A 3 9.53 11.80 4.44
CA ALA A 3 9.05 12.60 5.58
C ALA A 3 10.02 13.71 6.00
N SER A 4 11.33 13.48 5.85
CA SER A 4 12.35 14.48 6.18
C SER A 4 12.48 15.60 5.13
N ALA A 5 12.04 15.33 3.88
CA ALA A 5 12.04 16.31 2.81
C ALA A 5 10.70 17.08 2.72
N ARG A 6 9.66 16.60 3.44
CA ARG A 6 8.33 17.18 3.37
C ARG A 6 8.22 18.42 4.24
N GLU A 7 7.91 19.56 3.62
CA GLU A 7 7.68 20.83 4.31
C GLU A 7 6.23 20.97 4.81
N ALA A 8 5.28 20.30 4.15
CA ALA A 8 3.88 20.33 4.55
C ALA A 8 3.65 19.57 5.86
N GLY A 9 2.85 20.11 6.76
CA GLY A 9 2.52 19.48 8.05
C GLY A 9 1.65 18.24 7.97
N THR A 10 1.17 17.88 6.78
CA THR A 10 0.30 16.71 6.54
C THR A 10 0.82 15.87 5.37
N PRO A 11 0.63 14.54 5.41
CA PRO A 11 0.14 13.76 6.54
C PRO A 11 1.13 13.79 7.72
N ILE A 12 0.63 13.57 8.94
CA ILE A 12 1.49 13.37 10.11
C ILE A 12 2.22 12.04 9.93
N VAL A 13 3.53 12.05 10.09
CA VAL A 13 4.37 10.85 9.98
C VAL A 13 4.96 10.54 11.36
N ALA A 14 4.67 9.36 11.87
CA ALA A 14 5.21 8.87 13.14
C ALA A 14 5.89 7.50 12.93
N THR A 15 6.88 7.21 13.74
CA THR A 15 7.52 5.89 13.79
C THR A 15 7.14 5.23 15.11
N ALA A 16 6.67 3.99 15.04
CA ALA A 16 6.33 3.19 16.20
C ALA A 16 6.85 1.76 16.02
N GLN A 17 7.18 1.09 17.12
CA GLN A 17 7.42 -0.34 17.11
C GLN A 17 6.08 -1.09 17.03
N ALA A 18 6.10 -2.33 16.54
CA ALA A 18 4.87 -3.12 16.40
C ALA A 18 4.09 -3.28 17.72
N GLY A 19 4.79 -3.37 18.86
CA GLY A 19 4.17 -3.43 20.18
C GLY A 19 3.56 -2.11 20.65
N GLU A 20 3.90 -1.00 20.05
CA GLU A 20 3.41 0.34 20.39
C GLU A 20 2.26 0.80 19.45
N LEU A 21 1.94 0.00 18.43
CA LEU A 21 0.96 0.36 17.40
C LEU A 21 -0.40 0.73 17.99
N ASP A 22 -0.89 -0.04 18.97
CA ASP A 22 -2.18 0.24 19.61
C ASP A 22 -2.21 1.58 20.34
N ALA A 23 -1.12 1.94 21.00
CA ALA A 23 -1.01 3.23 21.68
C ALA A 23 -0.94 4.38 20.67
N ALA A 24 -0.17 4.19 19.58
CA ALA A 24 -0.06 5.17 18.50
C ALA A 24 -1.40 5.40 17.79
N LEU A 25 -2.15 4.33 17.48
CA LEU A 25 -3.48 4.44 16.84
C LEU A 25 -4.49 5.14 17.75
N ARG A 26 -4.54 4.81 19.05
CA ARG A 26 -5.42 5.51 20.01
C ARG A 26 -5.05 6.99 20.16
N ALA A 27 -3.78 7.33 20.19
CA ALA A 27 -3.35 8.72 20.24
C ALA A 27 -3.78 9.48 18.97
N ALA A 28 -3.61 8.87 17.80
CA ALA A 28 -4.06 9.45 16.53
C ALA A 28 -5.57 9.67 16.49
N GLU A 29 -6.36 8.70 16.96
CA GLU A 29 -7.81 8.82 17.07
C GLU A 29 -8.22 9.95 18.03
N GLY A 30 -7.53 10.10 19.17
CA GLY A 30 -7.74 11.19 20.10
C GLY A 30 -7.47 12.57 19.52
N GLU A 31 -6.58 12.68 18.55
CA GLU A 31 -6.29 13.90 17.77
C GLU A 31 -7.21 14.07 16.55
N GLY A 32 -8.24 13.23 16.40
CA GLY A 32 -9.21 13.31 15.31
C GLY A 32 -8.72 12.76 13.96
N ILE A 33 -7.65 11.98 13.94
CA ILE A 33 -7.18 11.30 12.73
C ILE A 33 -8.15 10.17 12.38
N THR A 34 -8.67 10.19 11.17
CA THR A 34 -9.67 9.24 10.68
C THR A 34 -9.11 8.14 9.80
N LEU A 35 -7.85 8.27 9.37
CA LEU A 35 -7.16 7.29 8.57
C LEU A 35 -5.69 7.18 8.99
N ALA A 36 -5.24 5.96 9.24
CA ALA A 36 -3.84 5.64 9.42
C ALA A 36 -3.37 4.69 8.32
N VAL A 37 -2.24 4.99 7.71
CA VAL A 37 -1.54 4.10 6.76
C VAL A 37 -0.29 3.60 7.44
N VAL A 38 -0.18 2.28 7.62
CA VAL A 38 0.95 1.65 8.29
C VAL A 38 1.86 1.01 7.25
N ASP A 39 3.07 1.53 7.12
CA ASP A 39 4.14 0.93 6.31
C ASP A 39 4.88 -0.11 7.15
N ALA A 40 4.69 -1.38 6.83
CA ALA A 40 5.26 -2.50 7.59
C ALA A 40 6.71 -2.77 7.14
N PRO A 41 7.63 -3.10 8.08
CA PRO A 41 9.00 -3.43 7.73
C PRO A 41 9.06 -4.72 6.91
N PRO A 42 9.98 -4.82 5.95
CA PRO A 42 10.18 -6.04 5.17
C PRO A 42 10.65 -7.19 6.08
N HIS A 43 10.25 -8.42 5.76
CA HIS A 43 10.71 -9.65 6.41
C HIS A 43 10.41 -9.81 7.93
N ALA A 44 9.58 -8.94 8.52
CA ALA A 44 9.21 -9.03 9.93
C ALA A 44 7.86 -9.75 10.11
N ALA A 45 7.79 -11.04 9.79
CA ALA A 45 6.55 -11.81 9.84
C ALA A 45 5.74 -11.68 11.15
N PRO A 46 6.35 -11.68 12.36
CA PRO A 46 5.62 -11.45 13.59
C PRO A 46 5.00 -10.06 13.69
N ALA A 47 5.75 -9.03 13.30
CA ALA A 47 5.26 -7.63 13.28
C ALA A 47 4.17 -7.44 12.24
N ALA A 48 4.35 -7.98 11.03
CA ALA A 48 3.36 -7.91 9.96
C ALA A 48 2.02 -8.54 10.37
N GLY A 49 2.04 -9.68 11.06
CA GLY A 49 0.84 -10.32 11.59
C GLY A 49 0.15 -9.51 12.70
N GLN A 50 0.90 -8.79 13.54
CA GLN A 50 0.33 -7.88 14.54
C GLN A 50 -0.32 -6.66 13.87
N ILE A 51 0.34 -6.06 12.90
CA ILE A 51 -0.16 -4.92 12.11
C ILE A 51 -1.42 -5.34 11.35
N ALA A 52 -1.39 -6.48 10.66
CA ALA A 52 -2.53 -6.98 9.91
C ALA A 52 -3.79 -7.13 10.76
N ARG A 53 -3.67 -7.66 11.98
CA ARG A 53 -4.81 -7.79 12.92
C ARG A 53 -5.42 -6.47 13.38
N ARG A 54 -4.71 -5.36 13.21
CA ARG A 54 -5.16 -4.00 13.57
C ARG A 54 -5.62 -3.20 12.35
N SER A 55 -5.51 -3.78 11.16
CA SER A 55 -5.88 -3.14 9.91
C SER A 55 -7.29 -3.53 9.50
N GLU A 56 -8.02 -2.62 8.87
CA GLU A 56 -9.30 -2.91 8.21
C GLU A 56 -9.11 -3.45 6.80
N LEU A 57 -7.97 -3.09 6.17
CA LEU A 57 -7.57 -3.52 4.85
C LEU A 57 -6.05 -3.64 4.79
N VAL A 58 -5.55 -4.74 4.24
CA VAL A 58 -4.13 -4.93 3.93
C VAL A 58 -3.95 -4.90 2.42
N LEU A 59 -3.14 -3.98 1.94
CA LEU A 59 -2.71 -3.95 0.54
C LEU A 59 -1.41 -4.72 0.40
N ILE A 60 -1.34 -5.60 -0.57
CA ILE A 60 -0.17 -6.41 -0.91
C ILE A 60 0.37 -5.90 -2.25
N PRO A 61 1.38 -5.02 -2.26
CA PRO A 61 1.98 -4.58 -3.51
C PRO A 61 2.80 -5.72 -4.12
N VAL A 62 2.60 -5.95 -5.41
CA VAL A 62 3.30 -7.01 -6.17
C VAL A 62 3.83 -6.39 -7.46
N ARG A 63 5.12 -6.52 -7.70
CA ARG A 63 5.72 -6.20 -9.00
C ARG A 63 5.52 -7.39 -9.95
N PRO A 64 5.42 -7.15 -11.25
CA PRO A 64 5.43 -8.22 -12.25
C PRO A 64 6.81 -8.86 -12.36
N SER A 65 7.18 -9.64 -11.34
CA SER A 65 8.46 -10.35 -11.27
C SER A 65 8.33 -11.70 -10.58
N ALA A 66 9.15 -12.66 -10.97
CA ALA A 66 9.18 -13.99 -10.34
C ALA A 66 9.53 -13.91 -8.84
N PHE A 67 10.38 -12.97 -8.44
CA PHE A 67 10.78 -12.80 -7.04
C PHE A 67 9.62 -12.31 -6.17
N ASP A 68 8.86 -11.32 -6.66
CA ASP A 68 7.70 -10.81 -5.92
C ASP A 68 6.59 -11.87 -5.85
N LEU A 69 6.33 -12.59 -6.96
CA LEU A 69 5.38 -13.70 -6.98
C LEU A 69 5.76 -14.82 -5.99
N ALA A 70 7.04 -15.11 -5.83
CA ALA A 70 7.51 -16.10 -4.85
C ALA A 70 7.26 -15.66 -3.39
N ALA A 71 7.13 -14.37 -3.11
CA ALA A 71 6.84 -13.84 -1.78
C ALA A 71 5.33 -13.77 -1.45
N VAL A 72 4.46 -13.84 -2.46
CA VAL A 72 3.00 -13.72 -2.32
C VAL A 72 2.42 -14.72 -1.32
N PRO A 73 2.77 -16.03 -1.31
CA PRO A 73 2.19 -16.99 -0.38
C PRO A 73 2.30 -16.57 1.09
N ALA A 74 3.47 -16.06 1.50
CA ALA A 74 3.69 -15.61 2.87
C ALA A 74 2.82 -14.41 3.25
N ALA A 75 2.62 -13.47 2.32
CA ALA A 75 1.74 -12.32 2.55
C ALA A 75 0.27 -12.74 2.66
N VAL A 76 -0.17 -13.66 1.80
CA VAL A 76 -1.54 -14.22 1.85
C VAL A 76 -1.78 -14.98 3.16
N GLU A 77 -0.81 -15.76 3.63
CA GLU A 77 -0.89 -16.47 4.91
C GLU A 77 -1.09 -15.48 6.07
N ILE A 78 -0.35 -14.38 6.12
CA ILE A 78 -0.49 -13.34 7.14
C ILE A 78 -1.90 -12.75 7.13
N VAL A 79 -2.42 -12.38 5.98
CA VAL A 79 -3.76 -11.79 5.81
C VAL A 79 -4.85 -12.78 6.25
N THR A 80 -4.73 -14.03 5.81
CA THR A 80 -5.67 -15.11 6.15
C THR A 80 -5.67 -15.41 7.63
N ALA A 81 -4.48 -15.54 8.25
CA ALA A 81 -4.35 -15.78 9.68
C ALA A 81 -4.85 -14.61 10.54
N ALA A 82 -4.71 -13.39 10.05
CA ALA A 82 -5.24 -12.19 10.68
C ALA A 82 -6.76 -12.03 10.51
N LYS A 83 -7.38 -12.77 9.58
CA LYS A 83 -8.80 -12.66 9.21
C LYS A 83 -9.20 -11.23 8.81
N VAL A 84 -8.30 -10.54 8.12
CA VAL A 84 -8.50 -9.18 7.63
C VAL A 84 -8.75 -9.18 6.12
N ARG A 85 -9.44 -8.16 5.62
CA ARG A 85 -9.57 -7.95 4.18
C ARG A 85 -8.20 -7.68 3.58
N GLY A 86 -7.85 -8.41 2.52
CA GLY A 86 -6.62 -8.19 1.77
C GLY A 86 -6.88 -7.94 0.30
N ALA A 87 -5.99 -7.23 -0.38
CA ALA A 87 -6.05 -7.06 -1.82
C ALA A 87 -4.64 -6.90 -2.42
N PHE A 88 -4.46 -7.42 -3.61
CA PHE A 88 -3.24 -7.22 -4.39
C PHE A 88 -3.28 -5.88 -5.14
N VAL A 89 -2.16 -5.19 -5.15
CA VAL A 89 -1.93 -3.99 -5.96
C VAL A 89 -0.74 -4.25 -6.88
N LEU A 90 -0.96 -4.29 -8.19
CA LEU A 90 0.13 -4.35 -9.15
C LEU A 90 0.90 -3.03 -9.10
N SER A 91 2.18 -3.08 -8.75
CA SER A 91 3.00 -1.91 -8.45
C SER A 91 4.32 -1.95 -9.20
N ALA A 92 4.87 -0.78 -9.51
CA ALA A 92 6.09 -0.62 -10.30
C ALA A 92 6.07 -1.44 -11.59
N CYS A 93 4.93 -1.45 -12.27
CA CYS A 93 4.70 -2.20 -13.49
C CYS A 93 5.45 -1.57 -14.67
N PRO A 94 6.18 -2.34 -15.47
CA PRO A 94 6.70 -1.86 -16.74
C PRO A 94 5.55 -1.42 -17.66
N PHE A 95 5.76 -0.37 -18.43
CA PHE A 95 4.70 0.15 -19.30
C PHE A 95 4.29 -0.85 -20.39
N ARG A 96 3.02 -1.25 -20.40
CA ARG A 96 2.42 -2.18 -21.40
C ARG A 96 3.12 -3.54 -21.51
N ALA A 97 3.73 -4.01 -20.42
CA ALA A 97 4.44 -5.28 -20.43
C ALA A 97 3.47 -6.48 -20.30
N PRO A 98 3.69 -7.58 -21.05
CA PRO A 98 2.87 -8.78 -20.98
C PRO A 98 2.88 -9.43 -19.60
N GLU A 99 3.96 -9.28 -18.84
CA GLU A 99 4.13 -9.81 -17.49
C GLU A 99 3.08 -9.29 -16.51
N ILE A 100 2.45 -8.14 -16.81
CA ILE A 100 1.33 -7.60 -16.00
C ILE A 100 0.14 -8.55 -16.03
N GLY A 101 -0.24 -9.00 -17.23
CA GLY A 101 -1.32 -9.96 -17.44
C GLY A 101 -1.02 -11.33 -16.82
N GLU A 102 0.19 -11.81 -17.00
CA GLU A 102 0.68 -13.07 -16.43
C GLU A 102 0.65 -13.03 -14.90
N THR A 103 1.14 -11.94 -14.31
CA THR A 103 1.12 -11.74 -12.85
C THR A 103 -0.32 -11.68 -12.33
N ARG A 104 -1.21 -10.96 -13.01
CA ARG A 104 -2.63 -10.88 -12.62
C ARG A 104 -3.27 -12.26 -12.61
N ALA A 105 -3.07 -13.05 -13.66
CA ALA A 105 -3.57 -14.43 -13.74
C ALA A 105 -3.01 -15.33 -12.62
N ALA A 106 -1.72 -15.19 -12.29
CA ALA A 106 -1.13 -15.95 -11.20
C ALA A 106 -1.70 -15.56 -9.83
N LEU A 107 -2.02 -14.27 -9.61
CA LEU A 107 -2.59 -13.79 -8.36
C LEU A 107 -4.05 -14.23 -8.14
N GLU A 108 -4.82 -14.46 -9.20
CA GLU A 108 -6.20 -14.96 -9.11
C GLU A 108 -6.30 -16.28 -8.33
N ALA A 109 -5.27 -17.13 -8.41
CA ALA A 109 -5.24 -18.43 -7.71
C ALA A 109 -5.29 -18.30 -6.17
N TYR A 110 -4.96 -17.13 -5.62
CA TYR A 110 -4.97 -16.90 -4.16
C TYR A 110 -6.32 -16.44 -3.61
N GLY A 111 -7.31 -16.15 -4.46
CA GLY A 111 -8.66 -15.81 -4.05
C GLY A 111 -8.84 -14.45 -3.37
N LEU A 112 -7.79 -13.62 -3.30
CA LEU A 112 -7.91 -12.24 -2.85
C LEU A 112 -8.24 -11.31 -4.03
N PRO A 113 -8.99 -10.23 -3.81
CA PRO A 113 -9.22 -9.20 -4.82
C PRO A 113 -7.91 -8.64 -5.38
N ILE A 114 -7.90 -8.35 -6.66
CA ILE A 114 -6.84 -7.58 -7.32
C ILE A 114 -7.40 -6.20 -7.64
N VAL A 115 -6.75 -5.14 -7.18
CA VAL A 115 -7.17 -3.77 -7.47
C VAL A 115 -7.20 -3.57 -8.99
N PRO A 116 -8.28 -2.99 -9.55
CA PRO A 116 -8.33 -2.64 -10.96
C PRO A 116 -7.22 -1.64 -11.35
N GLY A 117 -6.60 -1.85 -12.50
CA GLY A 117 -5.45 -1.05 -12.93
C GLY A 117 -4.13 -1.49 -12.28
N GLU A 118 -3.12 -0.71 -12.52
CA GLU A 118 -1.75 -0.90 -12.00
C GLU A 118 -1.09 0.44 -11.72
N ILE A 119 -0.09 0.43 -10.84
CA ILE A 119 0.82 1.56 -10.64
C ILE A 119 2.05 1.32 -11.51
N THR A 120 2.15 2.06 -12.59
CA THR A 120 3.25 1.97 -13.55
C THR A 120 4.56 2.50 -12.93
N ASP A 121 5.70 1.91 -13.27
CA ASP A 121 7.00 2.46 -12.89
C ASP A 121 7.27 3.77 -13.65
N ARG A 122 7.05 4.89 -12.97
CA ARG A 122 7.19 6.24 -13.53
C ARG A 122 8.22 7.05 -12.77
N ARG A 123 9.05 7.77 -13.48
CA ARG A 123 10.03 8.71 -12.91
C ARG A 123 9.40 9.76 -12.00
N ALA A 124 8.13 10.09 -12.20
CA ALA A 124 7.38 11.05 -11.39
C ALA A 124 7.36 10.63 -9.90
N PHE A 125 7.23 9.34 -9.58
CA PHE A 125 7.28 8.85 -8.21
C PHE A 125 8.61 9.15 -7.54
N ALA A 126 9.73 8.80 -8.17
CA ALA A 126 11.06 9.05 -7.62
C ALA A 126 11.33 10.55 -7.43
N ARG A 127 10.91 11.38 -8.40
CA ARG A 127 11.06 12.84 -8.33
C ARG A 127 10.22 13.45 -7.21
N ALA A 128 8.97 13.03 -7.08
CA ALA A 128 8.08 13.50 -6.01
C ALA A 128 8.66 13.17 -4.62
N VAL A 129 9.18 11.95 -4.43
CA VAL A 129 9.82 11.55 -3.16
C VAL A 129 11.02 12.44 -2.82
N THR A 130 11.83 12.84 -3.81
CA THR A 130 12.99 13.70 -3.58
C THR A 130 12.61 15.08 -3.06
N THR A 131 11.44 15.59 -3.42
CA THR A 131 10.91 16.89 -2.99
C THR A 131 9.98 16.81 -1.77
N GLY A 132 9.81 15.64 -1.16
CA GLY A 132 8.86 15.43 -0.07
C GLY A 132 7.39 15.57 -0.48
N SER A 133 7.11 15.55 -1.78
CA SER A 133 5.75 15.67 -2.31
C SER A 133 5.11 14.30 -2.56
N ALA A 134 3.79 14.24 -2.52
CA ALA A 134 3.07 13.15 -3.15
C ALA A 134 3.04 13.37 -4.68
N VAL A 135 2.96 12.30 -5.46
CA VAL A 135 2.90 12.43 -6.91
C VAL A 135 1.67 13.22 -7.39
N THR A 136 0.60 13.19 -6.61
CA THR A 136 -0.63 13.98 -6.83
C THR A 136 -0.47 15.48 -6.56
N GLU A 137 0.58 15.87 -5.84
CA GLU A 137 0.98 17.25 -5.60
C GLU A 137 2.04 17.67 -6.62
N PHE A 138 3.02 16.79 -6.90
CA PHE A 138 4.15 17.06 -7.77
C PHE A 138 3.76 17.20 -9.25
N GLU A 139 2.88 16.34 -9.73
CA GLU A 139 2.40 16.30 -11.12
C GLU A 139 0.90 15.94 -11.13
N ALA A 140 0.09 16.90 -10.66
CA ALA A 140 -1.33 16.67 -10.36
C ALA A 140 -2.15 16.11 -11.54
N GLU A 141 -1.87 16.54 -12.77
CA GLU A 141 -2.56 16.09 -13.98
C GLU A 141 -1.81 14.95 -14.70
N GLY A 142 -0.75 14.42 -14.07
CA GLY A 142 0.06 13.35 -14.63
C GLY A 142 -0.58 11.96 -14.47
N LYS A 143 -0.15 11.03 -15.33
CA LYS A 143 -0.63 9.64 -15.30
C LYS A 143 -0.35 8.93 -13.95
N ALA A 144 0.77 9.24 -13.29
CA ALA A 144 1.06 8.69 -11.97
C ALA A 144 0.03 9.15 -10.92
N ALA A 145 -0.38 10.42 -10.98
CA ALA A 145 -1.42 10.96 -10.10
C ALA A 145 -2.80 10.35 -10.38
N GLU A 146 -3.14 10.13 -11.65
CA GLU A 146 -4.38 9.44 -12.04
C GLU A 146 -4.42 8.00 -11.46
N GLU A 147 -3.33 7.24 -11.60
CA GLU A 147 -3.22 5.87 -11.07
C GLU A 147 -3.41 5.83 -9.54
N ILE A 148 -2.78 6.75 -8.80
CA ILE A 148 -2.93 6.84 -7.34
C ILE A 148 -4.34 7.25 -6.94
N ARG A 149 -4.98 8.19 -7.66
CA ARG A 149 -6.37 8.55 -7.38
C ARG A 149 -7.33 7.39 -7.63
N ALA A 150 -7.10 6.60 -8.68
CA ALA A 150 -7.90 5.40 -8.95
C ALA A 150 -7.74 4.35 -7.84
N LEU A 151 -6.51 4.09 -7.40
CA LEU A 151 -6.24 3.23 -6.25
C LEU A 151 -6.96 3.74 -4.99
N TRP A 152 -6.85 5.03 -4.69
CA TRP A 152 -7.51 5.63 -3.54
C TRP A 152 -9.04 5.52 -3.59
N ALA A 153 -9.63 5.75 -4.76
CA ALA A 153 -11.07 5.58 -4.93
C ALA A 153 -11.51 4.14 -4.66
N TRP A 154 -10.75 3.16 -5.12
CA TRP A 154 -11.02 1.75 -4.85
C TRP A 154 -10.89 1.42 -3.35
N ILE A 155 -9.85 1.94 -2.66
CA ILE A 155 -9.64 1.76 -1.22
C ILE A 155 -10.84 2.30 -0.44
N LYS A 156 -11.25 3.54 -0.70
CA LYS A 156 -12.40 4.16 -0.04
C LYS A 156 -13.66 3.32 -0.19
N ASN A 157 -14.00 2.96 -1.42
CA ASN A 157 -15.17 2.14 -1.69
C ASN A 157 -15.10 0.77 -0.99
N THR A 158 -13.90 0.21 -0.81
CA THR A 158 -13.72 -1.07 -0.11
C THR A 158 -13.87 -0.92 1.39
N LEU A 159 -13.40 0.17 1.98
CA LEU A 159 -13.55 0.44 3.42
C LEU A 159 -14.99 0.79 3.79
N GLU A 160 -15.72 1.50 2.93
CA GLU A 160 -17.13 1.89 3.14
C GLU A 160 -18.11 0.71 3.02
N ARG A 161 -17.75 -0.36 2.32
CA ARG A 161 -18.54 -1.59 2.24
C ARG A 161 -18.36 -2.41 3.53
N LYS A 162 -19.35 -2.32 4.42
CA LYS A 162 -19.46 -3.15 5.63
C LYS A 162 -19.87 -4.57 5.30
#